data_e4bb03ef9dacc569c5c9233d0d6ecd5e
#
_entry.id   e4bb03ef9dacc569c5c9233d0d6ecd5e
#
_cell.length_a   1.000
_cell.length_b   1.000
_cell.length_c   1.000
_cell.angle_alpha   90.00
_cell.angle_beta   90.00
_cell.angle_gamma   90.00
#
_symmetry.space_group_name_H-M   'P 1'
#
loop_
_entity.id
_entity.type
_entity.pdbx_description
1 polymer ?
#
loop_
_entity_poly.entity_id
_entity_poly.type
_entity_poly.pdbx_seq_one_letter_code
_entity_poly.pdbx_strand_id
1 'polypeptide(L)'
;FLNRADFMDLIMAYDRQQWKDFMENRKYIELCKEELEAEKAILDEAKAGVEQEQANMEALIDQKNRDITAYESDITNKEQAIKEYKQSIADQDAEIAALEAAIAAEKKKILEASGTVLTYDGGTFKFPLATYTRISDDYGNRIHPTLGIEQFHNGVDFAAPKGTAIYAAYDGQVVAATYSNTMGNYVMLDHGGGLYTIYMHASALY
;
A
#
# COMPACT_ATOMS: atom_id res chain seq x y z
N PHE A 1 98.16 3.82 48.81
CA PHE A 1 98.50 3.16 47.53
C PHE A 1 97.66 1.89 47.43
N LEU A 2 96.64 1.87 46.61
CA LEU A 2 95.94 0.64 46.30
C LEU A 2 96.94 -0.30 45.57
N ASN A 3 96.96 -1.55 46.05
CA ASN A 3 97.78 -2.58 45.40
C ASN A 3 97.17 -2.86 44.02
N ARG A 4 97.98 -3.18 43.05
CA ARG A 4 97.61 -3.48 41.65
C ARG A 4 96.53 -4.59 41.57
N ALA A 5 96.57 -5.53 42.53
CA ALA A 5 95.60 -6.59 42.65
C ALA A 5 94.18 -6.04 43.06
N ASP A 6 94.10 -5.17 44.08
CA ASP A 6 92.88 -4.54 44.57
C ASP A 6 92.21 -3.68 43.45
N PHE A 7 92.98 -3.00 42.63
CA PHE A 7 92.51 -2.23 41.50
C PHE A 7 91.90 -3.12 40.42
N MET A 8 92.58 -4.23 40.12
CA MET A 8 92.03 -5.21 39.16
C MET A 8 90.71 -5.85 39.65
N ASP A 9 90.60 -6.19 40.95
CA ASP A 9 89.40 -6.73 41.54
C ASP A 9 88.23 -5.72 41.51
N LEU A 10 88.50 -4.42 41.70
CA LEU A 10 87.53 -3.35 41.59
C LEU A 10 86.97 -3.23 40.15
N ILE A 11 87.90 -3.24 39.17
CA ILE A 11 87.46 -3.21 37.73
C ILE A 11 86.64 -4.43 37.39
N MET A 12 87.10 -5.61 37.77
CA MET A 12 86.34 -6.85 37.49
C MET A 12 84.98 -6.89 38.20
N ALA A 13 84.85 -6.32 39.40
CA ALA A 13 83.56 -6.18 40.09
C ALA A 13 82.63 -5.19 39.38
N TYR A 14 83.18 -4.05 38.90
CA TYR A 14 82.43 -3.08 38.10
C TYR A 14 81.94 -3.67 36.79
N ASP A 15 82.82 -4.35 36.06
CA ASP A 15 82.46 -4.99 34.78
C ASP A 15 81.36 -6.07 34.98
N ARG A 16 81.52 -6.88 36.06
CA ARG A 16 80.47 -7.88 36.41
C ARG A 16 79.12 -7.21 36.73
N GLN A 17 79.11 -6.06 37.41
CA GLN A 17 77.89 -5.33 37.68
C GLN A 17 77.31 -4.76 36.40
N GLN A 18 78.08 -4.13 35.54
CA GLN A 18 77.62 -3.62 34.25
C GLN A 18 77.07 -4.72 33.35
N TRP A 19 77.74 -5.90 33.36
CA TRP A 19 77.18 -7.06 32.62
C TRP A 19 75.86 -7.56 33.19
N LYS A 20 75.67 -7.59 34.47
CA LYS A 20 74.47 -7.96 35.13
C LYS A 20 73.32 -6.97 34.79
N ASP A 21 73.58 -5.68 34.91
CA ASP A 21 72.63 -4.62 34.58
C ASP A 21 72.26 -4.68 33.09
N PHE A 22 73.19 -4.96 32.20
CA PHE A 22 72.95 -5.17 30.77
C PHE A 22 72.00 -6.38 30.53
N MET A 23 72.26 -7.49 31.17
CA MET A 23 71.43 -8.68 31.04
C MET A 23 70.01 -8.48 31.60
N GLU A 24 69.88 -7.75 32.70
CA GLU A 24 68.53 -7.37 33.27
C GLU A 24 67.79 -6.43 32.35
N ASN A 25 68.40 -5.40 31.82
CA ASN A 25 67.86 -4.48 30.85
C ASN A 25 67.44 -5.20 29.57
N ARG A 26 68.30 -6.10 29.06
CA ARG A 26 67.95 -6.92 27.89
C ARG A 26 66.65 -7.76 28.14
N LYS A 27 66.55 -8.41 29.31
CA LYS A 27 65.37 -9.19 29.69
C LYS A 27 64.11 -8.30 29.77
N TYR A 28 64.27 -7.09 30.35
CA TYR A 28 63.17 -6.13 30.42
C TYR A 28 62.69 -5.69 29.03
N ILE A 29 63.60 -5.38 28.11
CA ILE A 29 63.28 -5.03 26.73
C ILE A 29 62.54 -6.17 26.01
N GLU A 30 62.94 -7.43 26.22
CA GLU A 30 62.29 -8.60 25.65
C GLU A 30 60.86 -8.72 26.16
N LEU A 31 60.61 -8.54 27.45
CA LEU A 31 59.24 -8.54 28.04
C LEU A 31 58.38 -7.41 27.48
N CYS A 32 58.90 -6.18 27.42
CA CYS A 32 58.18 -5.05 26.83
C CYS A 32 57.82 -5.28 25.34
N LYS A 33 58.72 -5.96 24.61
CA LYS A 33 58.45 -6.32 23.22
C LYS A 33 57.33 -7.33 23.10
N GLU A 34 57.29 -8.38 23.93
CA GLU A 34 56.23 -9.36 23.98
C GLU A 34 54.87 -8.72 24.34
N GLU A 35 54.86 -7.81 25.35
CA GLU A 35 53.66 -7.05 25.72
C GLU A 35 53.15 -6.17 24.57
N LEU A 36 54.04 -5.45 23.88
CA LEU A 36 53.69 -4.60 22.75
C LEU A 36 53.14 -5.42 21.55
N GLU A 37 53.69 -6.58 21.28
CA GLU A 37 53.18 -7.49 20.24
C GLU A 37 51.80 -8.02 20.58
N ALA A 38 51.54 -8.33 21.86
CA ALA A 38 50.21 -8.74 22.32
C ALA A 38 49.17 -7.60 22.24
N GLU A 39 49.53 -6.39 22.67
CA GLU A 39 48.65 -5.21 22.54
C GLU A 39 48.36 -4.88 21.06
N LYS A 40 49.35 -5.00 20.19
CA LYS A 40 49.19 -4.81 18.76
C LYS A 40 48.22 -5.81 18.18
N ALA A 41 48.27 -7.08 18.55
CA ALA A 41 47.36 -8.11 18.09
C ALA A 41 45.88 -7.80 18.50
N ILE A 42 45.66 -7.35 19.75
CA ILE A 42 44.37 -6.91 20.25
C ILE A 42 43.84 -5.71 19.44
N LEU A 43 44.72 -4.74 19.17
CA LEU A 43 44.35 -3.55 18.40
C LEU A 43 43.99 -3.91 16.95
N ASP A 44 44.74 -4.80 16.31
CA ASP A 44 44.44 -5.25 14.94
C ASP A 44 43.09 -6.02 14.86
N GLU A 45 42.79 -6.85 15.87
CA GLU A 45 41.49 -7.51 15.97
C GLU A 45 40.32 -6.52 16.18
N ALA A 46 40.50 -5.56 17.09
CA ALA A 46 39.51 -4.50 17.33
C ALA A 46 39.26 -3.66 16.06
N LYS A 47 40.32 -3.31 15.34
CA LYS A 47 40.24 -2.58 14.08
C LYS A 47 39.46 -3.38 13.01
N ALA A 48 39.76 -4.67 12.86
CA ALA A 48 39.02 -5.53 11.93
C ALA A 48 37.53 -5.64 12.29
N GLY A 49 37.19 -5.70 13.59
CA GLY A 49 35.83 -5.65 14.08
C GLY A 49 35.08 -4.37 13.69
N VAL A 50 35.73 -3.21 13.89
CA VAL A 50 35.13 -1.90 13.50
C VAL A 50 34.95 -1.79 11.99
N GLU A 51 35.91 -2.23 11.19
CA GLU A 51 35.79 -2.25 9.73
C GLU A 51 34.65 -3.14 9.26
N GLN A 52 34.45 -4.28 9.91
CA GLN A 52 33.30 -5.18 9.61
C GLN A 52 31.96 -4.53 9.99
N GLU A 53 31.85 -3.90 11.15
CA GLU A 53 30.64 -3.17 11.54
C GLU A 53 30.33 -2.00 10.61
N GLN A 54 31.34 -1.27 10.18
CA GLN A 54 31.19 -0.21 9.19
C GLN A 54 30.60 -0.75 7.88
N ALA A 55 31.16 -1.83 7.35
CA ALA A 55 30.67 -2.46 6.12
C ALA A 55 29.21 -2.94 6.27
N ASN A 56 28.85 -3.52 7.42
CA ASN A 56 27.48 -3.93 7.71
C ASN A 56 26.53 -2.74 7.77
N MET A 57 26.96 -1.64 8.35
CA MET A 57 26.17 -0.41 8.46
C MET A 57 25.95 0.24 7.09
N GLU A 58 26.97 0.29 6.23
CA GLU A 58 26.87 0.76 4.84
C GLU A 58 25.87 -0.08 4.05
N ALA A 59 25.93 -1.41 4.15
CA ALA A 59 24.98 -2.31 3.51
C ALA A 59 23.54 -2.10 4.00
N LEU A 60 23.35 -1.83 5.28
CA LEU A 60 22.04 -1.51 5.85
C LEU A 60 21.49 -0.17 5.35
N ILE A 61 22.34 0.85 5.25
CA ILE A 61 21.98 2.15 4.68
C ILE A 61 21.52 1.98 3.23
N ASP A 62 22.25 1.23 2.43
CA ASP A 62 21.86 0.96 1.04
C ASP A 62 20.53 0.22 0.93
N GLN A 63 20.28 -0.74 1.83
CA GLN A 63 18.99 -1.43 1.88
C GLN A 63 17.87 -0.46 2.24
N LYS A 64 18.06 0.39 3.25
CA LYS A 64 17.06 1.39 3.66
C LYS A 64 16.77 2.42 2.59
N ASN A 65 17.77 2.84 1.83
CA ASN A 65 17.58 3.75 0.70
C ASN A 65 16.72 3.10 -0.41
N ARG A 66 16.94 1.81 -0.70
CA ARG A 66 16.06 1.07 -1.63
C ARG A 66 14.62 0.97 -1.13
N ASP A 67 14.44 0.67 0.17
CA ASP A 67 13.12 0.60 0.79
C ASP A 67 12.40 1.96 0.71
N ILE A 68 13.09 3.07 0.99
CA ILE A 68 12.55 4.43 0.89
C ILE A 68 12.08 4.72 -0.54
N THR A 69 12.91 4.45 -1.55
CA THR A 69 12.55 4.67 -2.95
C THR A 69 11.32 3.85 -3.36
N ALA A 70 11.20 2.60 -2.89
CA ALA A 70 10.04 1.76 -3.13
C ALA A 70 8.77 2.33 -2.48
N TYR A 71 8.86 2.80 -1.23
CA TYR A 71 7.73 3.45 -0.54
C TYR A 71 7.30 4.76 -1.19
N GLU A 72 8.23 5.60 -1.65
CA GLU A 72 7.93 6.84 -2.37
C GLU A 72 7.16 6.56 -3.66
N SER A 73 7.56 5.53 -4.41
CA SER A 73 6.84 5.08 -5.60
C SER A 73 5.42 4.58 -5.27
N ASP A 74 5.27 3.80 -4.19
CA ASP A 74 3.96 3.29 -3.76
C ASP A 74 3.02 4.42 -3.29
N ILE A 75 3.55 5.42 -2.57
CA ILE A 75 2.81 6.61 -2.17
C ILE A 75 2.30 7.37 -3.40
N THR A 76 3.17 7.61 -4.39
CA THR A 76 2.81 8.31 -5.62
C THR A 76 1.68 7.59 -6.37
N ASN A 77 1.76 6.26 -6.48
CA ASN A 77 0.74 5.44 -7.11
C ASN A 77 -0.61 5.51 -6.36
N LYS A 78 -0.59 5.50 -5.03
CA LYS A 78 -1.79 5.63 -4.20
C LYS A 78 -2.41 7.02 -4.29
N GLU A 79 -1.61 8.08 -4.33
CA GLU A 79 -2.10 9.45 -4.53
C GLU A 79 -2.80 9.60 -5.89
N GLN A 80 -2.25 9.02 -6.94
CA GLN A 80 -2.88 9.02 -8.26
C GLN A 80 -4.21 8.25 -8.24
N ALA A 81 -4.26 7.08 -7.63
CA ALA A 81 -5.48 6.28 -7.47
C ALA A 81 -6.56 7.03 -6.68
N ILE A 82 -6.18 7.73 -5.60
CA ILE A 82 -7.10 8.57 -4.82
C ILE A 82 -7.65 9.72 -5.67
N LYS A 83 -6.84 10.35 -6.50
CA LYS A 83 -7.28 11.43 -7.40
C LYS A 83 -8.31 10.92 -8.41
N GLU A 84 -8.05 9.78 -9.04
CA GLU A 84 -8.97 9.15 -10.00
C GLU A 84 -10.28 8.76 -9.33
N TYR A 85 -10.21 8.23 -8.11
CA TYR A 85 -11.40 7.88 -7.34
C TYR A 85 -12.25 9.10 -6.96
N LYS A 86 -11.62 10.19 -6.51
CA LYS A 86 -12.33 11.46 -6.22
C LYS A 86 -13.02 12.01 -7.46
N GLN A 87 -12.38 11.90 -8.63
CA GLN A 87 -13.01 12.31 -9.88
C GLN A 87 -14.22 11.43 -10.21
N SER A 88 -14.09 10.11 -10.07
CA SER A 88 -15.19 9.17 -10.28
C SER A 88 -16.38 9.43 -9.35
N ILE A 89 -16.13 9.77 -8.08
CA ILE A 89 -17.20 10.17 -7.14
C ILE A 89 -17.89 11.44 -7.64
N ALA A 90 -17.15 12.46 -8.02
CA ALA A 90 -17.73 13.71 -8.49
C ALA A 90 -18.57 13.52 -9.76
N ASP A 91 -18.14 12.64 -10.67
CA ASP A 91 -18.86 12.31 -11.89
C ASP A 91 -20.17 11.56 -11.54
N GLN A 92 -20.15 10.64 -10.58
CA GLN A 92 -21.34 9.93 -10.10
C GLN A 92 -22.33 10.87 -9.39
N ASP A 93 -21.86 11.79 -8.54
CA ASP A 93 -22.70 12.77 -7.87
C ASP A 93 -23.41 13.69 -8.89
N ALA A 94 -22.69 14.13 -9.92
CA ALA A 94 -23.26 14.92 -11.00
C ALA A 94 -24.34 14.15 -11.78
N GLU A 95 -24.13 12.86 -12.00
CA GLU A 95 -25.09 11.99 -12.68
C GLU A 95 -26.35 11.73 -11.83
N ILE A 96 -26.18 11.50 -10.52
CA ILE A 96 -27.30 11.38 -9.58
C ILE A 96 -28.16 12.65 -9.60
N ALA A 97 -27.53 13.83 -9.52
CA ALA A 97 -28.24 15.10 -9.59
C ALA A 97 -29.01 15.29 -10.91
N ALA A 98 -28.42 14.88 -12.04
CA ALA A 98 -29.08 14.92 -13.33
C ALA A 98 -30.30 13.97 -13.41
N LEU A 99 -30.16 12.77 -12.84
CA LEU A 99 -31.27 11.81 -12.73
C LEU A 99 -32.42 12.32 -11.85
N GLU A 100 -32.12 12.87 -10.68
CA GLU A 100 -33.12 13.46 -9.78
C GLU A 100 -33.91 14.58 -10.48
N ALA A 101 -33.21 15.43 -11.24
CA ALA A 101 -33.86 16.47 -12.03
C ALA A 101 -34.75 15.92 -13.14
N ALA A 102 -34.29 14.86 -13.84
CA ALA A 102 -35.06 14.20 -14.88
C ALA A 102 -36.31 13.52 -14.30
N ILE A 103 -36.20 12.83 -13.17
CA ILE A 103 -37.30 12.22 -12.43
C ILE A 103 -38.33 13.28 -12.03
N ALA A 104 -37.89 14.39 -11.46
CA ALA A 104 -38.79 15.48 -11.05
C ALA A 104 -39.57 16.07 -12.24
N ALA A 105 -38.86 16.26 -13.39
CA ALA A 105 -39.51 16.76 -14.61
C ALA A 105 -40.54 15.77 -15.17
N GLU A 106 -40.22 14.47 -15.17
CA GLU A 106 -41.13 13.45 -15.70
C GLU A 106 -42.32 13.25 -14.78
N LYS A 107 -42.13 13.22 -13.46
CA LYS A 107 -43.25 13.20 -12.48
C LYS A 107 -44.21 14.36 -12.68
N LYS A 108 -43.71 15.55 -12.94
CA LYS A 108 -44.55 16.72 -13.21
C LYS A 108 -45.39 16.52 -14.48
N LYS A 109 -44.82 16.03 -15.57
CA LYS A 109 -45.56 15.73 -16.80
C LYS A 109 -46.64 14.66 -16.59
N ILE A 110 -46.33 13.61 -15.84
CA ILE A 110 -47.27 12.53 -15.51
C ILE A 110 -48.46 13.08 -14.73
N LEU A 111 -48.18 13.87 -13.69
CA LEU A 111 -49.21 14.48 -12.87
C LEU A 111 -50.12 15.40 -13.69
N GLU A 112 -49.57 16.18 -14.62
CA GLU A 112 -50.30 17.04 -15.55
C GLU A 112 -51.13 16.26 -16.56
N ALA A 113 -50.67 15.08 -17.01
CA ALA A 113 -51.32 14.26 -18.02
C ALA A 113 -52.38 13.31 -17.45
N SER A 114 -52.16 12.68 -16.30
CA SER A 114 -52.99 11.61 -15.76
C SER A 114 -53.73 11.96 -14.47
N GLY A 115 -53.29 13.01 -13.74
CA GLY A 115 -53.84 13.37 -12.44
C GLY A 115 -53.63 12.32 -11.34
N THR A 116 -52.93 11.23 -11.62
CA THR A 116 -52.75 10.09 -10.71
C THR A 116 -51.30 9.96 -10.28
N VAL A 117 -51.07 9.86 -8.99
CA VAL A 117 -49.74 9.54 -8.42
C VAL A 117 -49.67 8.03 -8.24
N LEU A 118 -48.62 7.41 -8.79
CA LEU A 118 -48.36 5.98 -8.54
C LEU A 118 -48.06 5.75 -7.07
N THR A 119 -48.64 4.70 -6.49
CA THR A 119 -48.38 4.27 -5.13
C THR A 119 -47.95 2.81 -5.15
N TYR A 120 -46.82 2.50 -4.56
CA TYR A 120 -46.40 1.11 -4.35
C TYR A 120 -47.34 0.46 -3.32
N ASP A 121 -47.95 -0.67 -3.67
CA ASP A 121 -48.97 -1.35 -2.87
C ASP A 121 -48.38 -2.41 -1.91
N GLY A 122 -47.03 -2.55 -1.85
CA GLY A 122 -46.38 -3.55 -1.01
C GLY A 122 -46.22 -4.93 -1.66
N GLY A 123 -46.43 -5.04 -2.97
CA GLY A 123 -46.29 -6.29 -3.72
C GLY A 123 -44.86 -6.81 -3.82
N THR A 124 -44.71 -8.05 -4.27
CA THR A 124 -43.43 -8.72 -4.38
C THR A 124 -42.74 -8.44 -5.72
N PHE A 125 -41.48 -8.01 -5.68
CA PHE A 125 -40.67 -7.84 -6.88
C PHE A 125 -40.35 -9.18 -7.54
N LYS A 126 -40.48 -9.22 -8.87
CA LYS A 126 -40.05 -10.36 -9.68
C LYS A 126 -38.60 -10.24 -10.06
N PHE A 127 -37.92 -11.37 -10.30
CA PHE A 127 -36.56 -11.37 -10.76
C PHE A 127 -36.48 -10.81 -12.20
N PRO A 128 -35.58 -9.87 -12.51
CA PRO A 128 -35.61 -9.11 -13.75
C PRO A 128 -35.06 -9.86 -14.97
N LEU A 129 -34.52 -11.07 -14.82
CA LEU A 129 -33.95 -11.88 -15.88
C LEU A 129 -34.59 -13.27 -15.91
N ALA A 130 -34.90 -13.79 -17.10
CA ALA A 130 -35.32 -15.18 -17.24
C ALA A 130 -34.20 -16.17 -16.97
N THR A 131 -32.94 -15.77 -17.28
CA THR A 131 -31.77 -16.59 -17.12
C THR A 131 -30.51 -15.70 -16.98
N TYR A 132 -29.54 -16.15 -16.17
CA TYR A 132 -28.22 -15.54 -16.03
C TYR A 132 -27.20 -16.63 -15.78
N THR A 133 -25.92 -16.35 -16.04
CA THR A 133 -24.84 -17.32 -15.88
C THR A 133 -24.34 -17.36 -14.44
N ARG A 134 -24.21 -16.18 -13.81
CA ARG A 134 -23.73 -16.02 -12.43
C ARG A 134 -24.03 -14.61 -11.94
N ILE A 135 -24.04 -14.41 -10.64
CA ILE A 135 -23.86 -13.10 -10.03
C ILE A 135 -22.36 -12.78 -10.17
N SER A 136 -22.06 -11.70 -10.87
CA SER A 136 -20.67 -11.27 -11.09
C SER A 136 -20.18 -10.35 -9.98
N ASP A 137 -21.11 -9.61 -9.34
CA ASP A 137 -20.82 -8.73 -8.22
C ASP A 137 -22.07 -8.55 -7.33
N ASP A 138 -21.88 -8.67 -6.02
CA ASP A 138 -22.96 -8.58 -5.04
C ASP A 138 -23.12 -7.15 -4.50
N TYR A 139 -24.30 -6.88 -3.93
CA TYR A 139 -24.56 -5.68 -3.16
C TYR A 139 -23.72 -5.65 -1.89
N GLY A 140 -23.08 -4.52 -1.59
CA GLY A 140 -22.35 -4.31 -0.35
C GLY A 140 -20.91 -3.82 -0.53
N ASN A 141 -20.15 -3.88 0.53
CA ASN A 141 -18.74 -3.49 0.51
C ASN A 141 -17.90 -4.48 -0.32
N ARG A 142 -17.12 -3.95 -1.23
CA ARG A 142 -16.19 -4.71 -2.08
C ARG A 142 -14.87 -3.98 -2.25
N ILE A 143 -13.85 -4.70 -2.70
CA ILE A 143 -12.63 -4.09 -3.20
C ILE A 143 -12.83 -3.80 -4.69
N HIS A 144 -12.69 -2.54 -5.08
CA HIS A 144 -12.81 -2.15 -6.50
C HIS A 144 -11.76 -2.88 -7.35
N PRO A 145 -12.15 -3.63 -8.40
CA PRO A 145 -11.25 -4.54 -9.11
C PRO A 145 -10.06 -3.86 -9.78
N THR A 146 -10.19 -2.59 -10.14
CA THR A 146 -9.14 -1.82 -10.81
C THR A 146 -8.34 -0.95 -9.86
N LEU A 147 -8.98 -0.36 -8.84
CA LEU A 147 -8.37 0.62 -7.94
C LEU A 147 -7.85 0.00 -6.65
N GLY A 148 -8.27 -1.23 -6.31
CA GLY A 148 -7.86 -1.93 -5.09
C GLY A 148 -8.30 -1.27 -3.77
N ILE A 149 -9.30 -0.37 -3.82
CA ILE A 149 -9.86 0.35 -2.66
C ILE A 149 -11.21 -0.22 -2.28
N GLU A 150 -11.61 -0.05 -1.02
CA GLU A 150 -12.94 -0.40 -0.58
C GLU A 150 -13.97 0.53 -1.22
N GLN A 151 -15.00 -0.06 -1.81
CA GLN A 151 -16.12 0.63 -2.43
C GLN A 151 -17.41 -0.10 -2.07
N PHE A 152 -18.48 0.68 -1.86
CA PHE A 152 -19.81 0.11 -1.69
C PHE A 152 -20.49 -0.05 -3.05
N HIS A 153 -20.96 -1.27 -3.37
CA HIS A 153 -21.74 -1.56 -4.55
C HIS A 153 -23.23 -1.45 -4.24
N ASN A 154 -23.90 -0.49 -4.87
CA ASN A 154 -25.30 -0.15 -4.62
C ASN A 154 -26.30 -1.05 -5.36
N GLY A 155 -25.85 -2.07 -6.05
CA GLY A 155 -26.65 -2.96 -6.86
C GLY A 155 -26.18 -4.41 -6.80
N VAL A 156 -26.76 -5.24 -7.65
CA VAL A 156 -26.31 -6.61 -7.90
C VAL A 156 -26.07 -6.77 -9.39
N ASP A 157 -24.89 -7.26 -9.78
CA ASP A 157 -24.52 -7.47 -11.16
C ASP A 157 -24.75 -8.93 -11.58
N PHE A 158 -25.56 -9.11 -12.60
CA PHE A 158 -25.86 -10.41 -13.19
C PHE A 158 -25.15 -10.56 -14.55
N ALA A 159 -24.25 -11.52 -14.67
CA ALA A 159 -23.67 -11.86 -15.95
C ALA A 159 -24.66 -12.68 -16.78
N ALA A 160 -25.08 -12.14 -17.91
CA ALA A 160 -25.98 -12.79 -18.85
C ALA A 160 -25.45 -12.66 -20.29
N PRO A 161 -25.78 -13.58 -21.22
CA PRO A 161 -25.45 -13.44 -22.62
C PRO A 161 -26.02 -12.14 -23.21
N LYS A 162 -25.26 -11.52 -24.14
CA LYS A 162 -25.74 -10.33 -24.85
C LYS A 162 -27.06 -10.62 -25.56
N GLY A 163 -28.04 -9.76 -25.37
CA GLY A 163 -29.40 -9.92 -25.94
C GLY A 163 -30.40 -10.65 -25.02
N THR A 164 -29.97 -11.05 -23.80
CA THR A 164 -30.90 -11.53 -22.79
C THR A 164 -31.90 -10.43 -22.44
N ALA A 165 -33.17 -10.75 -22.46
CA ALA A 165 -34.22 -9.79 -22.12
C ALA A 165 -34.21 -9.42 -20.64
N ILE A 166 -34.33 -8.12 -20.35
CA ILE A 166 -34.48 -7.57 -19.00
C ILE A 166 -35.93 -7.18 -18.83
N TYR A 167 -36.57 -7.64 -17.76
CA TYR A 167 -37.96 -7.41 -17.44
C TYR A 167 -38.08 -6.44 -16.27
N ALA A 168 -39.14 -5.65 -16.27
CA ALA A 168 -39.54 -4.86 -15.10
C ALA A 168 -39.79 -5.80 -13.91
N ALA A 169 -39.09 -5.54 -12.80
CA ALA A 169 -39.25 -6.34 -11.58
C ALA A 169 -40.60 -6.12 -10.90
N TYR A 170 -41.26 -4.99 -11.14
CA TYR A 170 -42.57 -4.64 -10.65
C TYR A 170 -43.28 -3.71 -11.63
N ASP A 171 -44.60 -3.57 -11.48
CA ASP A 171 -45.38 -2.59 -12.23
C ASP A 171 -44.91 -1.18 -11.90
N GLY A 172 -44.80 -0.35 -12.92
CA GLY A 172 -44.25 1.00 -12.74
C GLY A 172 -44.24 1.79 -14.02
N GLN A 173 -43.82 3.03 -13.93
CA GLN A 173 -43.70 3.94 -15.05
C GLN A 173 -42.25 4.20 -15.38
N VAL A 174 -41.91 4.17 -16.68
CA VAL A 174 -40.59 4.52 -17.16
C VAL A 174 -40.36 6.02 -16.95
N VAL A 175 -39.38 6.38 -16.13
CA VAL A 175 -38.97 7.77 -15.87
C VAL A 175 -37.67 8.14 -16.55
N ALA A 176 -36.89 7.14 -16.96
CA ALA A 176 -35.73 7.33 -17.84
C ALA A 176 -35.49 6.08 -18.70
N ALA A 177 -35.16 6.28 -19.98
CA ALA A 177 -34.67 5.25 -20.88
C ALA A 177 -33.65 5.92 -21.82
N THR A 178 -32.35 5.89 -21.45
CA THR A 178 -31.31 6.65 -22.11
C THR A 178 -29.92 6.04 -21.88
N TYR A 179 -28.88 6.75 -22.25
CA TYR A 179 -27.48 6.37 -22.07
C TYR A 179 -26.78 7.33 -21.13
N SER A 180 -25.91 6.80 -20.27
CA SER A 180 -24.94 7.56 -19.53
C SER A 180 -23.55 6.91 -19.59
N ASN A 181 -22.50 7.65 -19.28
CA ASN A 181 -21.13 7.12 -19.31
C ASN A 181 -20.85 6.08 -18.23
N THR A 182 -21.53 6.15 -17.10
CA THR A 182 -21.33 5.25 -15.95
C THR A 182 -22.32 4.07 -15.99
N MET A 183 -23.61 4.31 -16.37
CA MET A 183 -24.64 3.27 -16.41
C MET A 183 -24.81 2.61 -17.77
N GLY A 184 -24.12 3.08 -18.79
CA GLY A 184 -24.36 2.62 -20.15
C GLY A 184 -25.79 2.92 -20.62
N ASN A 185 -26.37 2.06 -21.45
CA ASN A 185 -27.80 2.11 -21.73
C ASN A 185 -28.57 1.62 -20.47
N TYR A 186 -29.49 2.42 -19.98
CA TYR A 186 -30.22 2.09 -18.79
C TYR A 186 -31.73 2.47 -18.90
N VAL A 187 -32.53 1.77 -18.10
CA VAL A 187 -33.96 2.07 -17.90
C VAL A 187 -34.20 2.24 -16.42
N MET A 188 -34.97 3.25 -16.06
CA MET A 188 -35.41 3.50 -14.68
C MET A 188 -36.92 3.52 -14.61
N LEU A 189 -37.47 2.80 -13.64
CA LEU A 189 -38.92 2.71 -13.36
C LEU A 189 -39.23 3.32 -12.01
N ASP A 190 -40.26 4.16 -11.96
CA ASP A 190 -40.92 4.61 -10.72
C ASP A 190 -42.07 3.66 -10.39
N HIS A 191 -42.04 3.06 -9.23
CA HIS A 191 -43.07 2.18 -8.71
C HIS A 191 -44.07 2.88 -7.77
N GLY A 192 -43.85 4.19 -7.54
CA GLY A 192 -44.58 4.99 -6.58
C GLY A 192 -43.98 4.96 -5.18
N GLY A 193 -44.43 5.87 -4.32
CA GLY A 193 -43.97 5.96 -2.94
C GLY A 193 -42.45 6.29 -2.78
N GLY A 194 -41.76 6.72 -3.84
CA GLY A 194 -40.33 6.95 -3.83
C GLY A 194 -39.49 5.71 -4.10
N LEU A 195 -40.10 4.61 -4.54
CA LEU A 195 -39.41 3.35 -4.85
C LEU A 195 -39.11 3.25 -6.35
N TYR A 196 -37.84 2.97 -6.69
CA TYR A 196 -37.37 2.87 -8.07
C TYR A 196 -36.59 1.58 -8.30
N THR A 197 -36.61 1.10 -9.55
CA THR A 197 -35.61 0.12 -10.05
C THR A 197 -34.89 0.69 -11.24
N ILE A 198 -33.56 0.41 -11.29
CA ILE A 198 -32.68 0.84 -12.36
C ILE A 198 -32.02 -0.39 -12.97
N TYR A 199 -32.11 -0.50 -14.30
CA TYR A 199 -31.53 -1.60 -15.08
C TYR A 199 -30.45 -1.03 -15.97
N MET A 200 -29.20 -1.33 -15.65
CA MET A 200 -28.02 -0.72 -16.27
C MET A 200 -27.33 -1.66 -17.24
N HIS A 201 -26.42 -1.10 -18.05
CA HIS A 201 -25.54 -1.82 -18.98
C HIS A 201 -26.27 -2.68 -20.01
N ALA A 202 -27.47 -2.27 -20.39
CA ALA A 202 -28.23 -2.94 -21.45
C ALA A 202 -27.53 -2.80 -22.80
N SER A 203 -27.55 -3.84 -23.63
CA SER A 203 -26.97 -3.80 -24.96
C SER A 203 -27.77 -2.94 -25.94
N ALA A 204 -29.08 -2.80 -25.74
CA ALA A 204 -29.98 -1.96 -26.49
C ALA A 204 -31.22 -1.61 -25.65
N LEU A 205 -31.87 -0.49 -25.98
CA LEU A 205 -33.19 -0.08 -25.48
C LEU A 205 -34.16 -0.16 -26.67
N TYR A 206 -35.41 -0.60 -26.43
CA TYR A 206 -36.45 -0.75 -27.43
C TYR A 206 -37.69 0.09 -27.10
#